data_08a7c6148eb15d820620274dc5cd2cb0
#
_entry.id   08a7c6148eb15d820620274dc5cd2cb0
#
_cell.length_a   1.000
_cell.length_b   1.000
_cell.length_c   1.000
_cell.angle_alpha   90.00
_cell.angle_beta   90.00
_cell.angle_gamma   90.00
#
_symmetry.space_group_name_H-M   'P 1'
#
loop_
_entity.id
_entity.type
_entity.pdbx_description
1 polymer ?
#
loop_
_entity_poly.entity_id
_entity_poly.type
_entity_poly.pdbx_seq_one_letter_code
_entity_poly.pdbx_strand_id
1 'polypeptide(L)'
;MTAASVALRPGSHRHLFWVILVLSLALNLCFIAGALWIRVQGPPLPMTPEQRLQQIEPQLALNPQQKAAFDEYARTVRSRVQSMHEAIEPQVANAWSELAKPDADEAKVMQLFDQAGDQRRAFRRELGTATFIFLTKLSPEQRAKFVELARQRPWAKRHQDGAP
;
A
#
# COMPACT_ATOMS: atom_id res chain seq x y z
N MET A 1 67.82 19.74 31.75
CA MET A 1 66.47 19.22 31.64
C MET A 1 65.73 20.13 30.69
N THR A 2 65.65 19.78 29.42
CA THR A 2 65.08 20.60 28.34
C THR A 2 63.64 20.11 28.04
N ALA A 3 62.63 20.91 28.37
CA ALA A 3 61.26 20.63 28.10
C ALA A 3 60.97 20.94 26.60
N ALA A 4 60.67 19.92 25.84
CA ALA A 4 60.23 20.06 24.45
C ALA A 4 58.75 20.44 24.42
N SER A 5 58.48 21.69 24.08
CA SER A 5 57.13 22.23 23.83
C SER A 5 56.61 21.68 22.48
N VAL A 6 55.66 20.75 22.52
CA VAL A 6 54.96 20.32 21.33
C VAL A 6 53.95 21.38 20.90
N ALA A 7 54.35 22.18 19.90
CA ALA A 7 53.47 23.18 19.30
C ALA A 7 52.40 22.47 18.45
N LEU A 8 51.17 22.43 18.93
CA LEU A 8 49.98 21.99 18.20
C LEU A 8 49.70 22.99 17.05
N ARG A 9 49.85 22.55 15.80
CA ARG A 9 49.59 23.34 14.58
C ARG A 9 48.08 23.66 14.47
N PRO A 10 47.68 24.95 14.44
CA PRO A 10 46.25 25.32 14.40
C PRO A 10 45.59 25.24 13.01
N GLY A 11 46.20 24.55 12.04
CA GLY A 11 45.70 24.47 10.65
C GLY A 11 44.72 23.32 10.34
N SER A 12 44.67 22.30 11.20
CA SER A 12 43.98 21.05 10.90
C SER A 12 42.45 21.13 11.06
N HIS A 13 41.94 21.94 11.99
CA HIS A 13 40.51 21.97 12.31
C HIS A 13 39.65 22.65 11.23
N ARG A 14 40.19 23.61 10.48
CA ARG A 14 39.47 24.26 9.36
C ARG A 14 39.23 23.28 8.21
N HIS A 15 40.20 22.49 7.84
CA HIS A 15 40.05 21.50 6.79
C HIS A 15 39.07 20.38 7.22
N LEU A 16 39.17 19.93 8.46
CA LEU A 16 38.27 18.93 9.01
C LEU A 16 36.81 19.43 9.02
N PHE A 17 36.60 20.68 9.42
CA PHE A 17 35.27 21.32 9.39
C PHE A 17 34.70 21.38 7.97
N TRP A 18 35.48 21.77 6.98
CA TRP A 18 35.05 21.80 5.59
C TRP A 18 34.77 20.42 5.03
N VAL A 19 35.56 19.42 5.37
CA VAL A 19 35.33 18.02 4.97
C VAL A 19 34.00 17.51 5.56
N ILE A 20 33.73 17.74 6.84
CA ILE A 20 32.49 17.35 7.49
C ILE A 20 31.30 18.09 6.85
N LEU A 21 31.41 19.37 6.57
CA LEU A 21 30.34 20.15 5.93
C LEU A 21 30.04 19.64 4.51
N VAL A 22 31.06 19.37 3.70
CA VAL A 22 30.89 18.83 2.34
C VAL A 22 30.29 17.43 2.38
N LEU A 23 30.74 16.59 3.31
CA LEU A 23 30.18 15.23 3.48
C LEU A 23 28.71 15.28 3.91
N SER A 24 28.36 16.16 4.85
CA SER A 24 26.97 16.37 5.28
C SER A 24 26.08 16.87 4.13
N LEU A 25 26.58 17.80 3.33
CA LEU A 25 25.86 18.32 2.17
C LEU A 25 25.66 17.25 1.10
N ALA A 26 26.70 16.45 0.81
CA ALA A 26 26.62 15.33 -0.13
C ALA A 26 25.60 14.28 0.34
N LEU A 27 25.59 13.97 1.63
CA LEU A 27 24.62 13.03 2.21
C LEU A 27 23.18 13.54 2.05
N ASN A 28 22.94 14.82 2.34
CA ASN A 28 21.62 15.43 2.16
C ASN A 28 21.19 15.43 0.68
N LEU A 29 22.09 15.72 -0.26
CA LEU A 29 21.81 15.65 -1.69
C LEU A 29 21.48 14.22 -2.14
N CYS A 30 22.19 13.20 -1.63
CA CYS A 30 21.88 11.80 -1.88
C CYS A 30 20.50 11.42 -1.34
N PHE A 31 20.12 11.91 -0.16
CA PHE A 31 18.77 11.70 0.39
C PHE A 31 17.69 12.33 -0.48
N ILE A 32 17.87 13.57 -0.90
CA ILE A 32 16.94 14.27 -1.79
C ILE A 32 16.83 13.54 -3.13
N ALA A 33 17.98 13.21 -3.74
CA ALA A 33 18.02 12.46 -5.00
C ALA A 33 17.35 11.08 -4.87
N GLY A 34 17.61 10.37 -3.77
CA GLY A 34 16.98 9.09 -3.48
C GLY A 34 15.46 9.21 -3.28
N ALA A 35 14.99 10.22 -2.57
CA ALA A 35 13.58 10.49 -2.37
C ALA A 35 12.87 10.87 -3.68
N LEU A 36 13.50 11.69 -4.52
CA LEU A 36 13.00 12.01 -5.86
C LEU A 36 12.97 10.77 -6.76
N TRP A 37 14.02 9.94 -6.73
CA TRP A 37 14.09 8.70 -7.47
C TRP A 37 12.97 7.73 -7.09
N ILE A 38 12.73 7.53 -5.77
CA ILE A 38 11.63 6.70 -5.26
C ILE A 38 10.27 7.28 -5.69
N ARG A 39 10.13 8.61 -5.71
CA ARG A 39 8.88 9.26 -6.10
C ARG A 39 8.57 9.10 -7.60
N VAL A 40 9.62 9.08 -8.45
CA VAL A 40 9.49 8.95 -9.90
C VAL A 40 9.45 7.49 -10.35
N GLN A 41 10.23 6.61 -9.71
CA GLN A 41 10.39 5.21 -10.08
C GLN A 41 9.91 4.23 -9.00
N GLY A 42 9.43 4.71 -7.86
CA GLY A 42 8.89 3.89 -6.79
C GLY A 42 7.73 3.01 -7.28
N PRO A 43 7.49 1.87 -6.61
CA PRO A 43 6.34 1.05 -6.94
C PRO A 43 5.08 1.91 -6.84
N PRO A 44 4.14 1.80 -7.81
CA PRO A 44 2.88 2.54 -7.72
C PRO A 44 2.23 2.19 -6.39
N LEU A 45 1.73 3.22 -5.70
CA LEU A 45 0.93 3.02 -4.50
C LEU A 45 -0.13 1.96 -4.79
N PRO A 46 -0.44 1.09 -3.82
CA PRO A 46 -1.49 0.10 -4.00
C PRO A 46 -2.77 0.81 -4.41
N MET A 47 -3.28 0.48 -5.61
CA MET A 47 -4.52 1.05 -6.10
C MET A 47 -5.66 0.69 -5.17
N THR A 48 -6.52 1.66 -4.88
CA THR A 48 -7.78 1.37 -4.21
C THR A 48 -8.65 0.47 -5.10
N PRO A 49 -9.56 -0.32 -4.54
CA PRO A 49 -10.52 -1.12 -5.31
C PRO A 49 -11.27 -0.28 -6.35
N GLU A 50 -11.58 0.97 -6.02
CA GLU A 50 -12.27 1.92 -6.91
C GLU A 50 -11.42 2.31 -8.12
N GLN A 51 -10.17 2.70 -7.89
CA GLN A 51 -9.24 3.04 -8.97
C GLN A 51 -9.04 1.86 -9.92
N ARG A 52 -9.03 0.65 -9.37
CA ARG A 52 -8.94 -0.58 -10.18
C ARG A 52 -10.18 -0.77 -11.04
N LEU A 53 -11.38 -0.60 -10.48
CA LEU A 53 -12.62 -0.72 -11.23
C LEU A 53 -12.70 0.32 -12.36
N GLN A 54 -12.32 1.57 -12.10
CA GLN A 54 -12.26 2.62 -13.11
C GLN A 54 -11.33 2.30 -14.29
N GLN A 55 -10.24 1.53 -14.04
CA GLN A 55 -9.33 1.08 -15.09
C GLN A 55 -9.86 -0.12 -15.88
N ILE A 56 -10.68 -0.96 -15.24
CA ILE A 56 -11.25 -2.17 -15.86
C ILE A 56 -12.42 -1.81 -16.77
N GLU A 57 -13.30 -0.89 -16.35
CA GLU A 57 -14.54 -0.54 -17.07
C GLU A 57 -14.33 -0.28 -18.56
N PRO A 58 -13.44 0.65 -19.00
CA PRO A 58 -13.31 0.98 -20.43
C PRO A 58 -12.80 -0.18 -21.28
N GLN A 59 -12.16 -1.15 -20.66
CA GLN A 59 -11.59 -2.30 -21.37
C GLN A 59 -12.61 -3.41 -21.66
N LEU A 60 -13.79 -3.36 -21.03
CA LEU A 60 -14.83 -4.39 -21.16
C LEU A 60 -15.80 -4.15 -22.29
N ALA A 61 -15.79 -2.96 -22.92
CA ALA A 61 -16.72 -2.58 -24.00
C ALA A 61 -18.19 -2.88 -23.62
N LEU A 62 -18.62 -2.42 -22.43
CA LEU A 62 -19.95 -2.67 -21.89
C LEU A 62 -21.03 -1.96 -22.68
N ASN A 63 -22.15 -2.64 -22.93
CA ASN A 63 -23.35 -2.00 -23.42
C ASN A 63 -24.05 -1.17 -22.30
N PRO A 64 -25.05 -0.32 -22.60
CA PRO A 64 -25.65 0.56 -21.60
C PRO A 64 -26.25 -0.17 -20.39
N GLN A 65 -26.83 -1.36 -20.58
CA GLN A 65 -27.39 -2.16 -19.49
C GLN A 65 -26.29 -2.79 -18.62
N GLN A 66 -25.22 -3.28 -19.25
CA GLN A 66 -24.06 -3.81 -18.56
C GLN A 66 -23.30 -2.72 -17.80
N LYS A 67 -23.25 -1.51 -18.38
CA LYS A 67 -22.65 -0.35 -17.70
C LYS A 67 -23.44 -0.01 -16.43
N ALA A 68 -24.75 0.05 -16.49
CA ALA A 68 -25.59 0.28 -15.29
C ALA A 68 -25.35 -0.81 -14.21
N ALA A 69 -25.22 -2.07 -14.62
CA ALA A 69 -24.90 -3.16 -13.71
C ALA A 69 -23.47 -3.04 -13.13
N PHE A 70 -22.52 -2.56 -13.91
CA PHE A 70 -21.15 -2.28 -13.44
C PHE A 70 -21.13 -1.14 -12.41
N ASP A 71 -21.87 -0.06 -12.66
CA ASP A 71 -21.98 1.09 -11.75
C ASP A 71 -22.58 0.67 -10.40
N GLU A 72 -23.59 -0.22 -10.43
CA GLU A 72 -24.18 -0.80 -9.22
C GLU A 72 -23.17 -1.68 -8.46
N TYR A 73 -22.45 -2.53 -9.18
CA TYR A 73 -21.39 -3.36 -8.63
C TYR A 73 -20.29 -2.49 -7.99
N ALA A 74 -19.83 -1.44 -8.69
CA ALA A 74 -18.80 -0.53 -8.19
C ALA A 74 -19.25 0.20 -6.90
N ARG A 75 -20.52 0.64 -6.85
CA ARG A 75 -21.11 1.24 -5.63
C ARG A 75 -21.14 0.22 -4.48
N THR A 76 -21.53 -1.00 -4.75
CA THR A 76 -21.55 -2.07 -3.76
C THR A 76 -20.16 -2.35 -3.21
N VAL A 77 -19.15 -2.47 -4.08
CA VAL A 77 -17.75 -2.67 -3.68
C VAL A 77 -17.29 -1.52 -2.77
N ARG A 78 -17.55 -0.27 -3.16
CA ARG A 78 -17.18 0.92 -2.38
C ARG A 78 -17.80 0.91 -0.99
N SER A 79 -19.12 0.76 -0.93
CA SER A 79 -19.86 0.73 0.34
C SER A 79 -19.37 -0.39 1.25
N ARG A 80 -19.12 -1.58 0.70
CA ARG A 80 -18.66 -2.72 1.50
C ARG A 80 -17.23 -2.56 1.98
N VAL A 81 -16.33 -2.00 1.18
CA VAL A 81 -14.95 -1.69 1.61
C VAL A 81 -14.96 -0.70 2.75
N GLN A 82 -15.76 0.35 2.64
CA GLN A 82 -15.90 1.36 3.70
C GLN A 82 -16.45 0.72 4.99
N SER A 83 -17.56 -0.02 4.91
CA SER A 83 -18.15 -0.71 6.08
C SER A 83 -17.18 -1.70 6.73
N MET A 84 -16.34 -2.36 5.93
CA MET A 84 -15.30 -3.27 6.44
C MET A 84 -14.25 -2.48 7.25
N HIS A 85 -13.78 -1.34 6.76
CA HIS A 85 -12.83 -0.51 7.49
C HIS A 85 -13.42 -0.04 8.81
N GLU A 86 -14.63 0.51 8.78
CA GLU A 86 -15.35 1.02 9.97
C GLU A 86 -15.57 -0.08 11.02
N ALA A 87 -15.80 -1.31 10.59
CA ALA A 87 -16.05 -2.42 11.49
C ALA A 87 -14.78 -3.07 12.05
N ILE A 88 -13.70 -3.13 11.27
CA ILE A 88 -12.47 -3.86 11.63
C ILE A 88 -11.48 -2.98 12.37
N GLU A 89 -11.34 -1.72 11.97
CA GLU A 89 -10.33 -0.80 12.51
C GLU A 89 -10.43 -0.63 14.04
N PRO A 90 -11.63 -0.42 14.64
CA PRO A 90 -11.76 -0.33 16.09
C PRO A 90 -11.33 -1.62 16.82
N GLN A 91 -11.61 -2.79 16.26
CA GLN A 91 -11.25 -4.06 16.89
C GLN A 91 -9.73 -4.27 16.88
N VAL A 92 -9.09 -3.96 15.75
CA VAL A 92 -7.63 -4.03 15.64
C VAL A 92 -6.96 -3.00 16.56
N ALA A 93 -7.48 -1.76 16.62
CA ALA A 93 -6.99 -0.73 17.53
C ALA A 93 -7.13 -1.15 19.01
N ASN A 94 -8.26 -1.75 19.38
CA ASN A 94 -8.48 -2.27 20.72
C ASN A 94 -7.54 -3.42 21.06
N ALA A 95 -7.24 -4.32 20.11
CA ALA A 95 -6.28 -5.39 20.30
C ALA A 95 -4.86 -4.84 20.56
N TRP A 96 -4.43 -3.84 19.79
CA TRP A 96 -3.15 -3.17 20.02
C TRP A 96 -3.10 -2.42 21.35
N SER A 97 -4.21 -1.79 21.76
CA SER A 97 -4.32 -1.12 23.05
C SER A 97 -4.24 -2.11 24.21
N GLU A 98 -4.82 -3.31 24.06
CA GLU A 98 -4.73 -4.37 25.07
C GLU A 98 -3.30 -4.90 25.17
N LEU A 99 -2.64 -5.16 24.04
CA LEU A 99 -1.25 -5.61 23.98
C LEU A 99 -0.25 -4.62 24.62
N ALA A 100 -0.57 -3.33 24.62
CA ALA A 100 0.29 -2.30 25.21
C ALA A 100 0.22 -2.24 26.76
N LYS A 101 -0.69 -2.98 27.39
CA LYS A 101 -0.82 -3.00 28.86
C LYS A 101 0.26 -3.88 29.50
N PRO A 102 0.74 -3.52 30.71
CA PRO A 102 1.68 -4.36 31.46
C PRO A 102 1.14 -5.75 31.81
N ASP A 103 -0.19 -5.87 31.96
CA ASP A 103 -0.97 -7.05 32.32
C ASP A 103 -1.88 -7.47 31.15
N ALA A 104 -1.37 -7.43 29.92
CA ALA A 104 -2.12 -7.76 28.71
C ALA A 104 -2.80 -9.13 28.82
N ASP A 105 -4.10 -9.18 28.52
CA ASP A 105 -4.89 -10.41 28.49
C ASP A 105 -4.80 -11.03 27.08
N GLU A 106 -4.04 -12.12 26.96
CA GLU A 106 -3.86 -12.85 25.70
C GLU A 106 -5.18 -13.34 25.11
N ALA A 107 -6.09 -13.87 25.95
CA ALA A 107 -7.38 -14.40 25.49
C ALA A 107 -8.23 -13.29 24.86
N LYS A 108 -8.25 -12.12 25.47
CA LYS A 108 -8.96 -10.95 24.97
C LYS A 108 -8.35 -10.42 23.68
N VAL A 109 -7.04 -10.39 23.55
CA VAL A 109 -6.33 -9.98 22.32
C VAL A 109 -6.69 -10.92 21.19
N MET A 110 -6.62 -12.25 21.42
CA MET A 110 -6.97 -13.25 20.43
C MET A 110 -8.44 -13.15 20.01
N GLN A 111 -9.35 -12.95 20.97
CA GLN A 111 -10.77 -12.74 20.68
C GLN A 111 -11.02 -11.54 19.75
N LEU A 112 -10.33 -10.40 19.97
CA LEU A 112 -10.45 -9.21 19.10
C LEU A 112 -9.92 -9.47 17.69
N PHE A 113 -8.81 -10.16 17.55
CA PHE A 113 -8.28 -10.53 16.22
C PHE A 113 -9.17 -11.54 15.51
N ASP A 114 -9.75 -12.50 16.23
CA ASP A 114 -10.69 -13.47 15.66
C ASP A 114 -11.96 -12.78 15.15
N GLN A 115 -12.53 -11.85 15.93
CA GLN A 115 -13.68 -11.06 15.50
C GLN A 115 -13.36 -10.24 14.23
N ALA A 116 -12.20 -9.58 14.18
CA ALA A 116 -11.75 -8.89 12.97
C ALA A 116 -11.57 -9.85 11.78
N GLY A 117 -11.07 -11.06 12.03
CA GLY A 117 -10.93 -12.14 11.05
C GLY A 117 -12.27 -12.61 10.49
N ASP A 118 -13.26 -12.81 11.36
CA ASP A 118 -14.63 -13.22 10.98
C ASP A 118 -15.29 -12.16 10.09
N GLN A 119 -15.18 -10.90 10.45
CA GLN A 119 -15.71 -9.81 9.64
C GLN A 119 -15.05 -9.73 8.27
N ARG A 120 -13.72 -9.92 8.18
CA ARG A 120 -13.03 -10.01 6.88
C ARG A 120 -13.51 -11.20 6.05
N ARG A 121 -13.83 -12.34 6.68
CA ARG A 121 -14.38 -13.51 5.99
C ARG A 121 -15.80 -13.24 5.45
N ALA A 122 -16.65 -12.61 6.25
CA ALA A 122 -17.99 -12.20 5.85
C ALA A 122 -17.94 -11.22 4.67
N PHE A 123 -17.12 -10.19 4.75
CA PHE A 123 -16.90 -9.22 3.67
C PHE A 123 -16.47 -9.89 2.37
N ARG A 124 -15.46 -10.79 2.42
CA ARG A 124 -15.01 -11.51 1.21
C ARG A 124 -16.12 -12.32 0.56
N ARG A 125 -16.99 -12.94 1.36
CA ARG A 125 -18.13 -13.72 0.86
C ARG A 125 -19.14 -12.81 0.16
N GLU A 126 -19.52 -11.70 0.78
CA GLU A 126 -20.45 -10.72 0.22
C GLU A 126 -19.91 -10.12 -1.09
N LEU A 127 -18.64 -9.73 -1.09
CA LEU A 127 -17.99 -9.21 -2.29
C LEU A 127 -17.92 -10.26 -3.41
N GLY A 128 -17.62 -11.51 -3.06
CA GLY A 128 -17.65 -12.64 -4.00
C GLY A 128 -19.02 -12.83 -4.64
N THR A 129 -20.09 -12.77 -3.83
CA THR A 129 -21.48 -12.85 -4.32
C THR A 129 -21.82 -11.68 -5.25
N ALA A 130 -21.49 -10.44 -4.87
CA ALA A 130 -21.70 -9.27 -5.70
C ALA A 130 -20.95 -9.37 -7.04
N THR A 131 -19.70 -9.82 -6.99
CA THR A 131 -18.88 -10.07 -8.19
C THR A 131 -19.53 -11.13 -9.08
N PHE A 132 -19.98 -12.22 -8.52
CA PHE A 132 -20.64 -13.30 -9.28
C PHE A 132 -21.92 -12.79 -9.96
N ILE A 133 -22.76 -12.04 -9.25
CA ILE A 133 -23.97 -11.45 -9.81
C ILE A 133 -23.64 -10.53 -10.99
N PHE A 134 -22.61 -9.67 -10.86
CA PHE A 134 -22.18 -8.85 -11.97
C PHE A 134 -21.70 -9.69 -13.16
N LEU A 135 -20.88 -10.72 -12.92
CA LEU A 135 -20.36 -11.59 -13.97
C LEU A 135 -21.47 -12.30 -14.76
N THR A 136 -22.64 -12.57 -14.17
CA THR A 136 -23.79 -13.15 -14.90
C THR A 136 -24.38 -12.20 -15.96
N LYS A 137 -24.11 -10.89 -15.88
CA LYS A 137 -24.57 -9.88 -16.85
C LYS A 137 -23.61 -9.70 -18.04
N LEU A 138 -22.42 -10.32 -17.98
CA LEU A 138 -21.39 -10.22 -19.00
C LEU A 138 -21.44 -11.37 -20.00
N SER A 139 -20.99 -11.13 -21.25
CA SER A 139 -20.72 -12.19 -22.20
C SER A 139 -19.56 -13.09 -21.70
N PRO A 140 -19.41 -14.31 -22.24
CA PRO A 140 -18.29 -15.17 -21.87
C PRO A 140 -16.92 -14.49 -22.06
N GLU A 141 -16.74 -13.75 -23.16
CA GLU A 141 -15.50 -13.06 -23.50
C GLU A 141 -15.24 -11.90 -22.52
N GLN A 142 -16.26 -11.08 -22.25
CA GLN A 142 -16.17 -9.99 -21.28
C GLN A 142 -15.87 -10.51 -19.87
N ARG A 143 -16.47 -11.64 -19.49
CA ARG A 143 -16.21 -12.29 -18.20
C ARG A 143 -14.76 -12.76 -18.08
N ALA A 144 -14.25 -13.45 -19.12
CA ALA A 144 -12.87 -13.89 -19.15
C ALA A 144 -11.91 -12.69 -19.03
N LYS A 145 -12.17 -11.61 -19.77
CA LYS A 145 -11.39 -10.38 -19.73
C LYS A 145 -11.44 -9.69 -18.38
N PHE A 146 -12.62 -9.60 -17.76
CA PHE A 146 -12.76 -9.04 -16.41
C PHE A 146 -11.91 -9.82 -15.40
N VAL A 147 -11.98 -11.16 -15.42
CA VAL A 147 -11.20 -12.01 -14.50
C VAL A 147 -9.71 -11.83 -14.72
N GLU A 148 -9.27 -11.76 -15.99
CA GLU A 148 -7.86 -11.50 -16.31
C GLU A 148 -7.39 -10.15 -15.75
N LEU A 149 -8.13 -9.07 -16.01
CA LEU A 149 -7.81 -7.73 -15.51
C LEU A 149 -7.84 -7.64 -13.97
N ALA A 150 -8.80 -8.32 -13.34
CA ALA A 150 -8.90 -8.37 -11.89
C ALA A 150 -7.74 -9.13 -11.23
N ARG A 151 -7.17 -10.12 -11.91
CA ARG A 151 -5.99 -10.88 -11.45
C ARG A 151 -4.68 -10.13 -11.64
N GLN A 152 -4.59 -9.24 -12.63
CA GLN A 152 -3.38 -8.48 -12.90
C GLN A 152 -3.02 -7.61 -11.70
N ARG A 153 -1.84 -7.87 -11.11
CA ARG A 153 -1.28 -7.03 -10.08
C ARG A 153 -0.47 -5.93 -10.76
N PRO A 154 -0.79 -4.63 -10.54
CA PRO A 154 -0.13 -3.53 -11.29
C PRO A 154 1.40 -3.53 -11.21
N TRP A 155 1.97 -4.14 -10.17
CA TRP A 155 3.42 -4.23 -9.96
C TRP A 155 4.08 -5.44 -10.68
N ALA A 156 3.32 -6.44 -11.10
CA ALA A 156 3.87 -7.63 -11.75
C ALA A 156 4.34 -7.38 -13.20
N LYS A 157 3.73 -6.42 -13.91
CA LYS A 157 4.07 -6.13 -15.31
C LYS A 157 5.47 -5.50 -15.50
N ARG A 158 5.97 -4.73 -14.53
CA ARG A 158 7.25 -4.02 -14.67
C ARG A 158 8.48 -4.93 -14.67
N HIS A 159 8.40 -6.14 -14.14
CA HIS A 159 9.50 -7.10 -14.14
C HIS A 159 9.59 -7.94 -15.42
N GLN A 160 8.57 -7.91 -16.27
CA GLN A 160 8.60 -8.62 -17.55
C GLN A 160 9.13 -7.74 -18.69
N ASP A 161 8.95 -6.41 -18.61
CA ASP A 161 9.36 -5.46 -19.64
C ASP A 161 10.79 -4.89 -19.42
N GLY A 162 11.44 -5.26 -18.33
CA GLY A 162 12.73 -4.72 -17.89
C GLY A 162 13.89 -5.73 -17.79
N ALA A 163 13.75 -6.92 -18.36
CA ALA A 163 14.89 -7.84 -18.47
C ALA A 163 15.65 -7.54 -19.78
N PRO A 164 16.96 -7.17 -19.70
CA PRO A 164 17.83 -7.04 -20.87
C PRO A 164 18.12 -8.42 -21.50
#